data_ee3351625f8053a6ee61238bf95fa90f
#
_entry.id   ee3351625f8053a6ee61238bf95fa90f
#
_cell.length_a   1.000
_cell.length_b   1.000
_cell.length_c   1.000
_cell.angle_alpha   90.00
_cell.angle_beta   90.00
_cell.angle_gamma   90.00
#
_symmetry.space_group_name_H-M   'P 1'
#
loop_
_entity.id
_entity.type
_entity.pdbx_description
1 polymer ?
#
loop_
_entity_poly.entity_id
_entity_poly.type
_entity_poly.pdbx_seq_one_letter_code
_entity_poly.pdbx_strand_id
1 'polypeptide(L)'
;MKSKAMAIGVRTRISYCALAIMTIILSVGENTMAQTKSTAVVKNIVLVHGGLVDGSGWKDVYKILKKDGYTVSIVQEPTISLPDDVAVTKRVIDSQNGPMILVGHSYGGVVITEAGNDPKVAGLVYVTAFAPDKGESAASIIKSAPPGAPAPPILPPQDGYLFLDKAKFPAAFAADVSPDLASFMADSQVPWGVEALGGAITQPAWRTKPSWYLITTEDRMIPPDAQRAMSKRAGSTIVEVKSSHSVFLSHPQAVAHLIEQAATGALVATKEGATNAAAD
;
A
#
# COMPACT_ATOMS: atom_id res chain seq x y z
N MET A 1 -51.28 -72.93 66.44
CA MET A 1 -52.62 -72.57 66.92
C MET A 1 -53.15 -71.43 66.03
N LYS A 2 -54.17 -71.75 65.32
CA LYS A 2 -55.43 -71.05 65.03
C LYS A 2 -55.25 -69.56 64.54
N SER A 3 -55.57 -69.31 63.31
CA SER A 3 -56.87 -68.94 62.73
C SER A 3 -56.97 -67.41 62.66
N LYS A 4 -57.40 -66.72 61.68
CA LYS A 4 -58.51 -66.85 60.73
C LYS A 4 -58.36 -65.80 59.64
N ALA A 5 -58.83 -66.19 58.50
CA ALA A 5 -59.09 -65.32 57.35
C ALA A 5 -60.21 -64.33 57.63
N MET A 6 -60.20 -63.16 56.97
CA MET A 6 -61.47 -62.56 56.52
C MET A 6 -61.19 -61.68 55.32
N ALA A 7 -61.82 -62.07 54.24
CA ALA A 7 -61.93 -61.31 53.00
C ALA A 7 -63.17 -60.39 53.06
N ILE A 8 -63.06 -59.18 52.54
CA ILE A 8 -64.15 -58.34 52.02
C ILE A 8 -63.36 -57.33 51.05
N GLY A 9 -63.49 -57.28 49.82
CA GLY A 9 -64.68 -57.23 49.02
C GLY A 9 -64.79 -55.83 48.42
N VAL A 10 -64.37 -55.66 47.16
CA VAL A 10 -65.01 -54.86 46.07
C VAL A 10 -65.06 -53.34 46.26
N ARG A 11 -64.45 -52.63 45.35
CA ARG A 11 -65.15 -51.96 44.21
C ARG A 11 -64.14 -51.18 43.33
N THR A 12 -64.14 -51.57 42.10
CA THR A 12 -63.56 -50.88 40.95
C THR A 12 -64.13 -49.46 40.82
N ARG A 13 -63.29 -48.51 40.82
CA ARG A 13 -63.56 -47.17 40.19
C ARG A 13 -62.40 -46.84 39.23
N ILE A 14 -62.77 -46.97 37.98
CA ILE A 14 -61.94 -46.47 36.87
C ILE A 14 -62.01 -44.95 36.89
N SER A 15 -60.95 -44.31 37.25
CA SER A 15 -60.78 -42.86 37.03
C SER A 15 -59.81 -42.64 35.88
N TYR A 16 -60.30 -42.16 34.82
CA TYR A 16 -59.50 -41.63 33.69
C TYR A 16 -58.72 -40.41 34.14
N CYS A 17 -57.43 -40.58 34.41
CA CYS A 17 -56.52 -39.43 34.49
C CYS A 17 -55.95 -39.18 33.11
N ALA A 18 -56.38 -38.06 32.57
CA ALA A 18 -55.87 -37.54 31.31
C ALA A 18 -54.36 -37.29 31.42
N LEU A 19 -53.57 -37.95 30.58
CA LEU A 19 -52.14 -37.74 30.43
C LEU A 19 -51.92 -36.47 29.60
N ALA A 20 -51.70 -35.33 30.26
CA ALA A 20 -51.28 -34.13 29.59
C ALA A 20 -49.81 -34.29 29.16
N ILE A 21 -49.59 -34.60 27.89
CA ILE A 21 -48.28 -34.58 27.28
C ILE A 21 -47.88 -33.11 27.09
N MET A 22 -47.04 -32.61 27.99
CA MET A 22 -46.44 -31.29 27.91
C MET A 22 -45.27 -31.37 26.93
N THR A 23 -45.53 -31.03 25.68
CA THR A 23 -44.47 -30.92 24.62
C THR A 23 -43.62 -29.68 24.94
N ILE A 24 -42.45 -29.91 25.56
CA ILE A 24 -41.42 -28.87 25.71
C ILE A 24 -40.81 -28.69 24.34
N ILE A 25 -41.18 -27.63 23.64
CA ILE A 25 -40.49 -27.13 22.45
C ILE A 25 -39.17 -26.52 22.94
N LEU A 26 -38.07 -27.28 22.88
CA LEU A 26 -36.73 -26.69 22.94
C LEU A 26 -36.54 -25.86 21.68
N SER A 27 -36.76 -24.55 21.80
CA SER A 27 -36.24 -23.61 20.82
C SER A 27 -34.71 -23.61 20.92
N VAL A 28 -34.06 -24.39 20.05
CA VAL A 28 -32.64 -24.27 19.78
C VAL A 28 -32.47 -22.88 19.12
N GLY A 29 -32.15 -21.89 19.92
CA GLY A 29 -31.69 -20.62 19.41
C GLY A 29 -30.43 -20.87 18.61
N GLU A 30 -30.52 -20.84 17.26
CA GLU A 30 -29.36 -20.72 16.41
C GLU A 30 -28.66 -19.42 16.76
N ASN A 31 -27.66 -19.51 17.66
CA ASN A 31 -26.66 -18.48 17.81
C ASN A 31 -25.90 -18.41 16.45
N THR A 32 -26.43 -17.64 15.55
CA THR A 32 -25.69 -17.17 14.37
C THR A 32 -24.56 -16.29 14.91
N MET A 33 -23.47 -16.92 15.30
CA MET A 33 -22.20 -16.22 15.48
C MET A 33 -21.95 -15.51 14.17
N ALA A 34 -22.13 -14.20 14.15
CA ALA A 34 -21.68 -13.36 13.05
C ALA A 34 -20.18 -13.63 12.94
N GLN A 35 -19.82 -14.47 11.98
CA GLN A 35 -18.44 -14.75 11.62
C GLN A 35 -17.91 -13.42 11.12
N THR A 36 -17.21 -12.67 11.98
CA THR A 36 -16.46 -11.50 11.56
C THR A 36 -15.52 -11.98 10.48
N LYS A 37 -15.84 -11.65 9.23
CA LYS A 37 -14.95 -11.89 8.10
C LYS A 37 -13.66 -11.18 8.45
N SER A 38 -12.65 -11.92 8.93
CA SER A 38 -11.29 -11.42 9.00
C SER A 38 -10.93 -10.99 7.59
N THR A 39 -10.93 -9.68 7.34
CA THR A 39 -10.41 -9.14 6.10
C THR A 39 -8.93 -9.51 6.08
N ALA A 40 -8.57 -10.43 5.19
CA ALA A 40 -7.17 -10.77 5.00
C ALA A 40 -6.41 -9.49 4.67
N VAL A 41 -5.27 -9.26 5.33
CA VAL A 41 -4.43 -8.07 5.18
C VAL A 41 -3.10 -8.52 4.59
N VAL A 42 -2.61 -7.83 3.58
CA VAL A 42 -1.27 -8.02 3.03
C VAL A 42 -0.26 -7.58 4.08
N LYS A 43 0.60 -8.47 4.55
CA LYS A 43 1.53 -8.19 5.65
C LYS A 43 2.92 -7.75 5.21
N ASN A 44 3.31 -8.03 3.97
CA ASN A 44 4.62 -7.64 3.47
C ASN A 44 4.53 -6.27 2.77
N ILE A 45 5.42 -5.38 3.11
CA ILE A 45 5.56 -4.05 2.52
C ILE A 45 6.99 -3.91 2.01
N VAL A 46 7.14 -3.49 0.76
CA VAL A 46 8.44 -3.21 0.14
C VAL A 46 8.49 -1.73 -0.22
N LEU A 47 9.44 -1.01 0.38
CA LEU A 47 9.61 0.43 0.22
C LEU A 47 10.76 0.72 -0.76
N VAL A 48 10.48 1.53 -1.78
CA VAL A 48 11.40 1.90 -2.86
C VAL A 48 11.62 3.42 -2.82
N HIS A 49 12.86 3.87 -2.67
CA HIS A 49 13.20 5.29 -2.58
C HIS A 49 13.21 5.98 -3.94
N GLY A 50 13.33 7.31 -3.95
CA GLY A 50 13.46 8.11 -5.16
C GLY A 50 14.91 8.34 -5.59
N GLY A 51 15.11 9.04 -6.68
CA GLY A 51 16.41 9.58 -7.06
C GLY A 51 16.91 10.62 -6.06
N LEU A 52 18.21 10.83 -5.98
CA LEU A 52 18.88 11.84 -5.13
C LEU A 52 18.87 11.53 -3.63
N VAL A 53 18.18 10.49 -3.19
CA VAL A 53 18.08 10.02 -1.80
C VAL A 53 18.26 8.50 -1.76
N ASP A 54 18.37 7.95 -0.56
CA ASP A 54 18.48 6.51 -0.33
C ASP A 54 17.33 5.97 0.54
N GLY A 55 17.35 4.68 0.80
CA GLY A 55 16.33 4.02 1.60
C GLY A 55 16.31 4.40 3.08
N SER A 56 17.33 5.09 3.61
CA SER A 56 17.36 5.50 5.01
C SER A 56 16.26 6.50 5.37
N GLY A 57 15.79 7.27 4.39
CA GLY A 57 14.69 8.20 4.56
C GLY A 57 13.38 7.54 5.00
N TRP A 58 13.18 6.27 4.69
CA TRP A 58 12.00 5.51 5.10
C TRP A 58 11.94 5.16 6.60
N LYS A 59 12.96 5.50 7.39
CA LYS A 59 13.13 5.06 8.78
C LYS A 59 11.89 5.24 9.66
N ASP A 60 11.21 6.38 9.59
CA ASP A 60 10.08 6.65 10.48
C ASP A 60 8.79 5.98 10.00
N VAL A 61 8.54 5.91 8.71
CA VAL A 61 7.48 5.08 8.11
C VAL A 61 7.70 3.60 8.46
N TYR A 62 8.93 3.11 8.34
CA TYR A 62 9.32 1.75 8.73
C TYR A 62 8.97 1.45 10.19
N LYS A 63 9.30 2.36 11.14
CA LYS A 63 9.01 2.16 12.56
C LYS A 63 7.52 2.04 12.83
N ILE A 64 6.69 2.87 12.18
CA ILE A 64 5.24 2.84 12.32
C ILE A 64 4.71 1.49 11.82
N LEU A 65 5.02 1.11 10.58
CA LEU A 65 4.56 -0.14 9.99
C LEU A 65 5.03 -1.37 10.77
N LYS A 66 6.26 -1.36 11.30
CA LYS A 66 6.76 -2.45 12.16
C LYS A 66 5.99 -2.57 13.45
N LYS A 67 5.66 -1.44 14.09
CA LYS A 67 4.83 -1.39 15.30
C LYS A 67 3.43 -1.95 15.04
N ASP A 68 2.87 -1.71 13.84
CA ASP A 68 1.53 -2.14 13.45
C ASP A 68 1.51 -3.57 12.86
N GLY A 69 2.64 -4.29 13.01
CA GLY A 69 2.76 -5.72 12.73
C GLY A 69 2.96 -6.09 11.26
N TYR A 70 3.51 -5.17 10.46
CA TYR A 70 3.92 -5.44 9.09
C TYR A 70 5.35 -5.96 9.01
N THR A 71 5.63 -6.78 7.99
CA THR A 71 6.98 -7.14 7.57
C THR A 71 7.42 -6.14 6.52
N VAL A 72 8.48 -5.37 6.81
CA VAL A 72 8.92 -4.28 5.95
C VAL A 72 10.32 -4.56 5.44
N SER A 73 10.49 -4.46 4.12
CA SER A 73 11.79 -4.47 3.43
C SER A 73 12.00 -3.13 2.72
N ILE A 74 13.22 -2.66 2.69
CA ILE A 74 13.61 -1.42 2.02
C ILE A 74 14.58 -1.76 0.91
N VAL A 75 14.27 -1.32 -0.30
CA VAL A 75 15.16 -1.46 -1.45
C VAL A 75 16.22 -0.36 -1.39
N GLN A 76 17.46 -0.73 -1.69
CA GLN A 76 18.55 0.21 -1.94
C GLN A 76 18.86 0.18 -3.43
N GLU A 77 18.31 1.14 -4.15
CA GLU A 77 18.49 1.25 -5.60
C GLU A 77 19.84 1.88 -5.92
N PRO A 78 20.55 1.38 -6.94
CA PRO A 78 21.78 2.02 -7.41
C PRO A 78 21.51 3.35 -8.11
N THR A 79 20.29 3.61 -8.54
CA THR A 79 19.84 4.81 -9.28
C THR A 79 20.68 5.09 -10.56
N ILE A 80 21.22 4.05 -11.18
CA ILE A 80 22.05 4.13 -12.40
C ILE A 80 21.19 4.08 -13.65
N SER A 81 20.32 3.04 -13.75
CA SER A 81 19.39 2.85 -14.85
C SER A 81 18.10 2.20 -14.37
N LEU A 82 17.00 2.41 -15.08
CA LEU A 82 15.72 1.75 -14.73
C LEU A 82 15.83 0.21 -14.70
N PRO A 83 16.50 -0.47 -15.68
CA PRO A 83 16.68 -1.91 -15.61
C PRO A 83 17.44 -2.39 -14.37
N ASP A 84 18.48 -1.68 -13.93
CA ASP A 84 19.25 -2.04 -12.73
C ASP A 84 18.41 -1.87 -11.47
N ASP A 85 17.68 -0.77 -11.34
CA ASP A 85 16.81 -0.48 -10.19
C ASP A 85 15.65 -1.47 -10.10
N VAL A 86 15.04 -1.82 -11.23
CA VAL A 86 14.02 -2.88 -11.32
C VAL A 86 14.61 -4.24 -10.94
N ALA A 87 15.82 -4.57 -11.38
CA ALA A 87 16.46 -5.84 -11.05
C ALA A 87 16.75 -5.98 -9.54
N VAL A 88 17.20 -4.89 -8.89
CA VAL A 88 17.40 -4.86 -7.43
C VAL A 88 16.06 -5.00 -6.70
N THR A 89 15.03 -4.26 -7.15
CA THR A 89 13.68 -4.33 -6.57
C THR A 89 13.10 -5.73 -6.68
N LYS A 90 13.23 -6.39 -7.84
CA LYS A 90 12.77 -7.78 -8.02
C LYS A 90 13.46 -8.76 -7.09
N ARG A 91 14.77 -8.62 -6.83
CA ARG A 91 15.46 -9.48 -5.83
C ARG A 91 14.83 -9.35 -4.44
N VAL A 92 14.42 -8.13 -4.05
CA VAL A 92 13.72 -7.94 -2.77
C VAL A 92 12.31 -8.53 -2.81
N ILE A 93 11.57 -8.38 -3.91
CA ILE A 93 10.26 -9.03 -4.14
C ILE A 93 10.38 -10.55 -4.03
N ASP A 94 11.38 -11.15 -4.68
CA ASP A 94 11.59 -12.60 -4.70
C ASP A 94 11.86 -13.17 -3.31
N SER A 95 12.54 -12.41 -2.46
CA SER A 95 12.84 -12.80 -1.07
C SER A 95 11.63 -12.77 -0.13
N GLN A 96 10.50 -12.17 -0.55
CA GLN A 96 9.32 -12.09 0.29
C GLN A 96 8.49 -13.39 0.28
N ASN A 97 7.98 -13.75 1.44
CA ASN A 97 7.05 -14.87 1.59
C ASN A 97 5.59 -14.37 1.48
N GLY A 98 4.97 -14.60 0.32
CA GLY A 98 3.57 -14.26 0.07
C GLY A 98 3.37 -12.88 -0.58
N PRO A 99 2.10 -12.42 -0.66
CA PRO A 99 1.75 -11.18 -1.32
C PRO A 99 2.28 -9.95 -0.59
N MET A 100 2.55 -8.87 -1.35
CA MET A 100 3.08 -7.63 -0.80
C MET A 100 2.44 -6.39 -1.42
N ILE A 101 2.57 -5.27 -0.71
CA ILE A 101 2.37 -3.93 -1.25
C ILE A 101 3.73 -3.35 -1.62
N LEU A 102 3.84 -2.89 -2.85
CA LEU A 102 5.05 -2.23 -3.36
C LEU A 102 4.83 -0.71 -3.33
N VAL A 103 5.70 0.00 -2.62
CA VAL A 103 5.58 1.44 -2.34
C VAL A 103 6.73 2.18 -2.99
N GLY A 104 6.45 3.19 -3.80
CA GLY A 104 7.48 4.01 -4.46
C GLY A 104 7.33 5.49 -4.14
N HIS A 105 8.42 6.13 -3.76
CA HIS A 105 8.52 7.58 -3.62
C HIS A 105 9.20 8.17 -4.86
N SER A 106 8.68 9.28 -5.38
CA SER A 106 9.35 10.04 -6.46
C SER A 106 9.69 9.15 -7.67
N TYR A 107 10.97 9.08 -8.07
CA TYR A 107 11.46 8.16 -9.11
C TYR A 107 11.18 6.68 -8.77
N GLY A 108 11.17 6.29 -7.50
CA GLY A 108 10.76 4.93 -7.10
C GLY A 108 9.37 4.54 -7.60
N GLY A 109 8.51 5.51 -7.94
CA GLY A 109 7.25 5.28 -8.62
C GLY A 109 7.42 4.73 -10.05
N VAL A 110 8.45 5.17 -10.78
CA VAL A 110 8.81 4.59 -12.10
C VAL A 110 9.20 3.13 -11.92
N VAL A 111 10.05 2.86 -10.93
CA VAL A 111 10.54 1.50 -10.64
C VAL A 111 9.41 0.55 -10.26
N ILE A 112 8.50 0.98 -9.35
CA ILE A 112 7.36 0.14 -8.96
C ILE A 112 6.34 -0.04 -10.10
N THR A 113 6.26 0.91 -11.02
CA THR A 113 5.39 0.80 -12.20
C THR A 113 5.85 -0.34 -13.12
N GLU A 114 7.14 -0.56 -13.26
CA GLU A 114 7.72 -1.65 -14.06
C GLU A 114 7.82 -2.96 -13.27
N ALA A 115 8.38 -2.92 -12.04
CA ALA A 115 8.57 -4.10 -11.21
C ALA A 115 7.25 -4.70 -10.68
N GLY A 116 6.20 -3.89 -10.56
CA GLY A 116 4.91 -4.25 -9.97
C GLY A 116 4.08 -5.26 -10.78
N ASN A 117 4.52 -5.63 -11.98
CA ASN A 117 3.90 -6.71 -12.76
C ASN A 117 4.15 -8.11 -12.17
N ASP A 118 5.01 -8.22 -11.16
CA ASP A 118 5.25 -9.48 -10.47
C ASP A 118 3.95 -10.00 -9.81
N PRO A 119 3.66 -11.32 -9.92
CA PRO A 119 2.44 -11.91 -9.35
C PRO A 119 2.34 -11.80 -7.83
N LYS A 120 3.45 -11.68 -7.10
CA LYS A 120 3.45 -11.46 -5.65
C LYS A 120 3.01 -10.03 -5.27
N VAL A 121 3.05 -9.07 -6.19
CA VAL A 121 2.60 -7.70 -5.92
C VAL A 121 1.08 -7.65 -5.94
N ALA A 122 0.47 -7.40 -4.79
CA ALA A 122 -0.97 -7.30 -4.63
C ALA A 122 -1.51 -5.90 -4.89
N GLY A 123 -0.69 -4.86 -4.72
CA GLY A 123 -1.07 -3.47 -4.94
C GLY A 123 0.13 -2.52 -4.91
N LEU A 124 -0.08 -1.32 -5.42
CA LEU A 124 0.95 -0.29 -5.59
C LEU A 124 0.59 0.96 -4.77
N VAL A 125 1.58 1.55 -4.10
CA VAL A 125 1.41 2.84 -3.42
C VAL A 125 2.42 3.84 -3.96
N TYR A 126 1.93 4.92 -4.52
CA TYR A 126 2.71 6.04 -5.02
C TYR A 126 2.74 7.15 -3.98
N VAL A 127 3.90 7.52 -3.51
CA VAL A 127 4.10 8.58 -2.51
C VAL A 127 4.77 9.76 -3.21
N THR A 128 4.00 10.79 -3.55
CA THR A 128 4.47 11.95 -4.34
C THR A 128 5.41 11.54 -5.48
N ALA A 129 4.94 10.63 -6.35
CA ALA A 129 5.78 9.85 -7.23
C ALA A 129 5.37 9.95 -8.71
N PHE A 130 6.28 9.60 -9.60
CA PHE A 130 5.92 9.36 -11.00
C PHE A 130 5.11 8.06 -11.13
N ALA A 131 4.04 8.11 -11.93
CA ALA A 131 3.26 6.95 -12.33
C ALA A 131 3.13 6.92 -13.87
N PRO A 132 4.24 6.63 -14.57
CA PRO A 132 4.29 6.68 -16.03
C PRO A 132 3.43 5.62 -16.69
N ASP A 133 2.96 5.92 -17.90
CA ASP A 133 2.33 4.96 -18.80
C ASP A 133 3.36 4.31 -19.74
N LYS A 134 2.93 3.36 -20.54
CA LYS A 134 3.78 2.67 -21.52
C LYS A 134 4.47 3.67 -22.45
N GLY A 135 5.79 3.58 -22.54
CA GLY A 135 6.62 4.47 -23.34
C GLY A 135 6.97 5.79 -22.66
N GLU A 136 6.38 6.11 -21.50
CA GLU A 136 6.76 7.27 -20.70
C GLU A 136 7.93 6.95 -19.77
N SER A 137 8.68 8.01 -19.43
CA SER A 137 9.74 8.03 -18.42
C SER A 137 9.58 9.23 -17.51
N ALA A 138 10.30 9.31 -16.40
CA ALA A 138 10.33 10.52 -15.59
C ALA A 138 10.75 11.74 -16.41
N ALA A 139 11.75 11.60 -17.29
CA ALA A 139 12.19 12.67 -18.20
C ALA A 139 11.07 13.15 -19.13
N SER A 140 10.32 12.25 -19.75
CA SER A 140 9.23 12.61 -20.66
C SER A 140 8.10 13.34 -19.94
N ILE A 141 7.75 12.92 -18.70
CA ILE A 141 6.75 13.55 -17.87
C ILE A 141 7.20 14.97 -17.45
N ILE A 142 8.43 15.14 -16.99
CA ILE A 142 8.99 16.46 -16.67
C ILE A 142 8.95 17.38 -17.90
N LYS A 143 9.34 16.87 -19.07
CA LYS A 143 9.32 17.62 -20.32
C LYS A 143 7.92 18.01 -20.78
N SER A 144 6.88 17.25 -20.43
CA SER A 144 5.49 17.51 -20.81
C SER A 144 4.82 18.59 -19.93
N ALA A 145 5.50 19.09 -18.91
CA ALA A 145 4.98 20.13 -18.05
C ALA A 145 4.66 21.41 -18.88
N PRO A 146 3.56 22.12 -18.56
CA PRO A 146 3.22 23.35 -19.26
C PRO A 146 4.32 24.41 -19.15
N PRO A 147 4.45 25.30 -20.12
CA PRO A 147 5.37 26.42 -20.02
C PRO A 147 5.13 27.24 -18.74
N GLY A 148 6.20 27.52 -17.97
CA GLY A 148 6.11 28.25 -16.71
C GLY A 148 5.78 27.40 -15.47
N ALA A 149 5.57 26.11 -15.63
CA ALA A 149 5.46 25.21 -14.48
C ALA A 149 6.77 25.21 -13.67
N PRO A 150 6.70 25.11 -12.32
CA PRO A 150 7.89 24.95 -11.51
C PRO A 150 8.71 23.74 -11.99
N ALA A 151 10.01 23.97 -12.22
CA ALA A 151 10.95 22.91 -12.58
C ALA A 151 11.89 22.65 -11.40
N PRO A 152 12.20 21.38 -11.10
CA PRO A 152 13.19 21.06 -10.08
C PRO A 152 14.56 21.65 -10.44
N PRO A 153 15.33 22.14 -9.46
CA PRO A 153 16.65 22.78 -9.71
C PRO A 153 17.74 21.74 -9.98
N ILE A 154 17.53 20.91 -11.00
CA ILE A 154 18.49 19.90 -11.43
C ILE A 154 19.65 20.59 -12.13
N LEU A 155 20.87 20.28 -11.72
CA LEU A 155 22.09 20.76 -12.36
C LEU A 155 22.33 20.03 -13.71
N PRO A 156 23.10 20.62 -14.63
CA PRO A 156 23.56 19.90 -15.82
C PRO A 156 24.24 18.59 -15.43
N PRO A 157 24.05 17.51 -16.22
CA PRO A 157 24.64 16.22 -15.91
C PRO A 157 26.17 16.28 -15.80
N GLN A 158 26.72 15.56 -14.82
CA GLN A 158 28.15 15.33 -14.67
C GLN A 158 28.42 13.83 -14.74
N ASP A 159 29.25 13.41 -15.70
CA ASP A 159 29.58 12.01 -15.93
C ASP A 159 28.39 11.05 -16.02
N GLY A 160 27.26 11.53 -16.59
CA GLY A 160 26.03 10.76 -16.72
C GLY A 160 25.12 10.77 -15.49
N TYR A 161 25.43 11.56 -14.45
CA TYR A 161 24.63 11.68 -13.23
C TYR A 161 24.12 13.09 -13.00
N LEU A 162 22.99 13.14 -12.30
CA LEU A 162 22.24 14.34 -11.96
C LEU A 162 22.29 14.59 -10.46
N PHE A 163 22.31 15.88 -10.11
CA PHE A 163 22.20 16.38 -8.73
C PHE A 163 21.29 17.61 -8.74
N LEU A 164 20.66 17.88 -7.60
CA LEU A 164 20.06 19.19 -7.36
C LEU A 164 21.13 20.20 -6.90
N ASP A 165 20.91 21.45 -7.27
CA ASP A 165 21.61 22.58 -6.66
C ASP A 165 21.44 22.54 -5.12
N LYS A 166 22.53 22.34 -4.38
CA LYS A 166 22.51 22.18 -2.92
C LYS A 166 21.89 23.38 -2.20
N ALA A 167 22.09 24.60 -2.71
CA ALA A 167 21.53 25.81 -2.10
C ALA A 167 20.00 25.88 -2.29
N LYS A 168 19.46 25.26 -3.33
CA LYS A 168 18.03 25.22 -3.64
C LYS A 168 17.34 23.93 -3.15
N PHE A 169 18.10 22.91 -2.80
CA PHE A 169 17.57 21.63 -2.35
C PHE A 169 16.57 21.74 -1.19
N PRO A 170 16.87 22.47 -0.10
CA PRO A 170 15.93 22.62 1.02
C PRO A 170 14.56 23.15 0.55
N ALA A 171 14.53 24.19 -0.24
CA ALA A 171 13.28 24.80 -0.68
C ALA A 171 12.54 23.95 -1.74
N ALA A 172 13.23 23.15 -2.53
CA ALA A 172 12.63 22.37 -3.60
C ALA A 172 12.19 20.97 -3.13
N PHE A 173 13.01 20.30 -2.34
CA PHE A 173 12.83 18.88 -1.99
C PHE A 173 12.30 18.70 -0.55
N ALA A 174 12.76 19.53 0.40
CA ALA A 174 12.63 19.29 1.84
C ALA A 174 12.16 20.55 2.61
N ALA A 175 11.17 21.27 2.06
CA ALA A 175 10.77 22.57 2.58
C ALA A 175 10.06 22.52 3.94
N ASP A 176 9.59 21.36 4.37
CA ASP A 176 8.81 21.15 5.60
C ASP A 176 9.49 20.22 6.63
N VAL A 177 10.80 19.97 6.46
CA VAL A 177 11.62 19.33 7.49
C VAL A 177 12.52 20.37 8.18
N SER A 178 13.23 19.98 9.25
CA SER A 178 14.14 20.91 9.93
C SER A 178 15.26 21.39 8.98
N PRO A 179 15.73 22.63 9.12
CA PRO A 179 16.83 23.17 8.30
C PRO A 179 18.10 22.30 8.33
N ASP A 180 18.44 21.75 9.49
CA ASP A 180 19.61 20.88 9.65
C ASP A 180 19.46 19.58 8.85
N LEU A 181 18.26 18.97 8.88
CA LEU A 181 17.99 17.77 8.09
C LEU A 181 17.98 18.08 6.60
N ALA A 182 17.37 19.17 6.18
CA ALA A 182 17.35 19.58 4.78
C ALA A 182 18.76 19.88 4.23
N SER A 183 19.62 20.50 5.06
CA SER A 183 21.02 20.75 4.72
C SER A 183 21.81 19.42 4.61
N PHE A 184 21.63 18.51 5.57
CA PHE A 184 22.25 17.19 5.51
C PHE A 184 21.83 16.43 4.25
N MET A 185 20.54 16.44 3.91
CA MET A 185 20.03 15.80 2.69
C MET A 185 20.64 16.40 1.42
N ALA A 186 20.84 17.73 1.38
CA ALA A 186 21.45 18.41 0.27
C ALA A 186 22.92 18.00 0.08
N ASP A 187 23.63 17.72 1.17
CA ASP A 187 25.03 17.29 1.14
C ASP A 187 25.22 15.80 0.90
N SER A 188 24.23 14.98 1.25
CA SER A 188 24.24 13.52 1.12
C SER A 188 23.47 12.98 -0.09
N GLN A 189 23.25 13.80 -1.12
CA GLN A 189 22.55 13.36 -2.33
C GLN A 189 23.21 12.12 -2.94
N VAL A 190 22.37 11.14 -3.31
CA VAL A 190 22.79 10.00 -4.12
C VAL A 190 22.81 10.43 -5.60
N PRO A 191 23.88 10.12 -6.36
CA PRO A 191 23.90 10.42 -7.80
C PRO A 191 22.73 9.75 -8.53
N TRP A 192 21.97 10.50 -9.34
CA TRP A 192 20.85 9.97 -10.10
C TRP A 192 21.19 9.88 -11.58
N GLY A 193 21.25 8.67 -12.13
CA GLY A 193 21.62 8.41 -13.51
C GLY A 193 20.68 9.04 -14.53
N VAL A 194 21.23 9.65 -15.57
CA VAL A 194 20.46 10.14 -16.72
C VAL A 194 19.68 8.99 -17.37
N GLU A 195 20.27 7.78 -17.40
CA GLU A 195 19.62 6.58 -17.92
C GLU A 195 18.44 6.13 -17.03
N ALA A 196 18.54 6.31 -15.70
CA ALA A 196 17.43 6.06 -14.77
C ALA A 196 16.29 7.05 -15.02
N LEU A 197 16.60 8.35 -15.13
CA LEU A 197 15.61 9.40 -15.43
C LEU A 197 14.92 9.15 -16.80
N GLY A 198 15.68 8.72 -17.81
CA GLY A 198 15.22 8.48 -19.18
C GLY A 198 14.56 7.13 -19.42
N GLY A 199 14.64 6.20 -18.47
CA GLY A 199 14.12 4.84 -18.60
C GLY A 199 12.61 4.80 -18.84
N ALA A 200 12.20 4.28 -20.01
CA ALA A 200 10.80 4.21 -20.40
C ALA A 200 10.12 2.93 -19.91
N ILE A 201 8.87 3.06 -19.44
CA ILE A 201 8.04 1.93 -19.00
C ILE A 201 7.63 1.07 -20.17
N THR A 202 7.75 -0.24 -20.00
CA THR A 202 7.31 -1.23 -21.00
C THR A 202 5.89 -1.71 -20.73
N GLN A 203 5.58 -1.98 -19.47
CA GLN A 203 4.27 -2.46 -19.04
C GLN A 203 3.87 -1.83 -17.70
N PRO A 204 2.99 -0.83 -17.69
CA PRO A 204 2.61 -0.15 -16.46
C PRO A 204 1.73 -1.03 -15.57
N ALA A 205 2.25 -1.43 -14.41
CA ALA A 205 1.58 -2.36 -13.50
C ALA A 205 0.26 -1.82 -12.93
N TRP A 206 0.09 -0.50 -12.81
CA TRP A 206 -1.16 0.13 -12.37
C TRP A 206 -2.35 -0.13 -13.30
N ARG A 207 -2.13 -0.62 -14.52
CA ARG A 207 -3.22 -1.03 -15.43
C ARG A 207 -3.91 -2.32 -15.00
N THR A 208 -3.23 -3.15 -14.20
CA THR A 208 -3.70 -4.48 -13.78
C THR A 208 -3.73 -4.67 -12.27
N LYS A 209 -3.11 -3.77 -11.52
CA LYS A 209 -3.03 -3.82 -10.05
C LYS A 209 -3.76 -2.63 -9.45
N PRO A 210 -4.48 -2.81 -8.33
CA PRO A 210 -5.03 -1.70 -7.59
C PRO A 210 -3.91 -0.79 -7.10
N SER A 211 -4.17 0.52 -7.09
CA SER A 211 -3.17 1.50 -6.71
C SER A 211 -3.73 2.59 -5.80
N TRP A 212 -2.86 3.13 -4.96
CA TRP A 212 -3.09 4.25 -4.04
C TRP A 212 -2.04 5.33 -4.30
N TYR A 213 -2.43 6.58 -4.13
CA TYR A 213 -1.55 7.68 -4.42
C TYR A 213 -1.67 8.77 -3.35
N LEU A 214 -0.54 9.15 -2.75
CA LEU A 214 -0.42 10.30 -1.88
C LEU A 214 0.14 11.47 -2.69
N ILE A 215 -0.67 12.51 -2.84
CA ILE A 215 -0.30 13.77 -3.51
C ILE A 215 0.16 14.76 -2.44
N THR A 216 1.29 15.42 -2.67
CA THR A 216 1.75 16.52 -1.83
C THR A 216 1.46 17.86 -2.50
N THR A 217 0.72 18.75 -1.79
CA THR A 217 0.18 19.98 -2.39
C THR A 217 1.18 21.13 -2.46
N GLU A 218 2.36 20.98 -1.83
CA GLU A 218 3.44 21.98 -1.84
C GLU A 218 4.74 21.44 -2.48
N ASP A 219 4.61 20.36 -3.26
CA ASP A 219 5.73 19.74 -3.96
C ASP A 219 6.27 20.64 -5.08
N ARG A 220 7.60 20.86 -5.07
CA ARG A 220 8.32 21.63 -6.09
C ARG A 220 9.24 20.75 -6.96
N MET A 221 9.25 19.44 -6.73
CA MET A 221 9.96 18.45 -7.56
C MET A 221 9.03 17.86 -8.63
N ILE A 222 7.84 17.42 -8.21
CA ILE A 222 6.78 16.94 -9.10
C ILE A 222 5.55 17.81 -8.82
N PRO A 223 5.19 18.76 -9.72
CA PRO A 223 4.07 19.65 -9.49
C PRO A 223 2.78 18.91 -9.10
N PRO A 224 1.99 19.40 -8.13
CA PRO A 224 0.77 18.72 -7.65
C PRO A 224 -0.22 18.39 -8.77
N ASP A 225 -0.33 19.24 -9.79
CA ASP A 225 -1.23 19.00 -10.93
C ASP A 225 -0.75 17.82 -11.80
N ALA A 226 0.56 17.63 -11.95
CA ALA A 226 1.11 16.45 -12.60
C ALA A 226 0.83 15.17 -11.80
N GLN A 227 0.96 15.23 -10.47
CA GLN A 227 0.61 14.13 -9.58
C GLN A 227 -0.89 13.78 -9.69
N ARG A 228 -1.79 14.79 -9.70
CA ARG A 228 -3.24 14.59 -9.92
C ARG A 228 -3.55 13.96 -11.27
N ALA A 229 -2.89 14.40 -12.34
CA ALA A 229 -3.08 13.85 -13.67
C ALA A 229 -2.67 12.37 -13.73
N MET A 230 -1.49 12.03 -13.20
CA MET A 230 -0.98 10.66 -13.17
C MET A 230 -1.85 9.74 -12.30
N SER A 231 -2.21 10.17 -11.08
CA SER A 231 -3.03 9.37 -10.16
C SER A 231 -4.44 9.13 -10.68
N LYS A 232 -5.05 10.14 -11.32
CA LYS A 232 -6.35 9.99 -11.99
C LYS A 232 -6.29 9.01 -13.16
N ARG A 233 -5.26 9.11 -14.00
CA ARG A 233 -5.03 8.21 -15.13
C ARG A 233 -4.85 6.76 -14.66
N ALA A 234 -4.12 6.57 -13.58
CA ALA A 234 -3.91 5.25 -12.97
C ALA A 234 -5.14 4.69 -12.23
N GLY A 235 -6.22 5.46 -12.08
CA GLY A 235 -7.41 5.04 -11.32
C GLY A 235 -7.11 4.82 -9.83
N SER A 236 -6.11 5.50 -9.29
CA SER A 236 -5.66 5.32 -7.91
C SER A 236 -6.66 5.85 -6.89
N THR A 237 -6.72 5.22 -5.71
CA THR A 237 -7.32 5.84 -4.53
C THR A 237 -6.40 6.97 -4.06
N ILE A 238 -6.92 8.21 -4.00
CA ILE A 238 -6.11 9.42 -3.82
C ILE A 238 -6.28 9.98 -2.41
N VAL A 239 -5.17 10.38 -1.80
CA VAL A 239 -5.11 11.21 -0.58
C VAL A 239 -4.19 12.40 -0.86
N GLU A 240 -4.60 13.61 -0.45
CA GLU A 240 -3.78 14.82 -0.55
C GLU A 240 -3.27 15.24 0.83
N VAL A 241 -1.99 15.60 0.91
CA VAL A 241 -1.33 16.08 2.13
C VAL A 241 -0.65 17.41 1.85
N LYS A 242 -0.81 18.38 2.74
CA LYS A 242 -0.07 19.63 2.67
C LYS A 242 1.37 19.38 3.13
N SER A 243 2.26 19.11 2.20
CA SER A 243 3.66 18.77 2.44
C SER A 243 4.51 19.05 1.20
N SER A 244 5.82 19.14 1.41
CA SER A 244 6.84 19.16 0.36
C SER A 244 7.05 17.77 -0.25
N HIS A 245 8.08 17.63 -1.09
CA HIS A 245 8.47 16.34 -1.69
C HIS A 245 8.94 15.31 -0.65
N SER A 246 9.36 15.75 0.55
CA SER A 246 9.86 14.89 1.64
C SER A 246 8.77 14.42 2.61
N VAL A 247 7.54 14.18 2.15
CA VAL A 247 6.38 13.80 2.97
C VAL A 247 6.63 12.58 3.86
N PHE A 248 7.46 11.64 3.43
CA PHE A 248 7.85 10.45 4.20
C PHE A 248 8.68 10.77 5.45
N LEU A 249 9.27 11.96 5.51
CA LEU A 249 9.99 12.50 6.66
C LEU A 249 9.11 13.41 7.51
N SER A 250 8.37 14.34 6.87
CA SER A 250 7.57 15.34 7.58
C SER A 250 6.22 14.82 8.06
N HIS A 251 5.62 13.87 7.34
CA HIS A 251 4.30 13.28 7.65
C HIS A 251 4.30 11.75 7.55
N PRO A 252 5.22 11.04 8.25
CA PRO A 252 5.36 9.60 8.12
C PRO A 252 4.09 8.82 8.50
N GLN A 253 3.24 9.36 9.39
CA GLN A 253 1.97 8.76 9.76
C GLN A 253 0.97 8.74 8.61
N ALA A 254 0.89 9.83 7.82
CA ALA A 254 0.00 9.89 6.67
C ALA A 254 0.42 8.88 5.59
N VAL A 255 1.73 8.73 5.38
CA VAL A 255 2.28 7.74 4.45
C VAL A 255 1.99 6.32 4.92
N ALA A 256 2.28 6.00 6.19
CA ALA A 256 2.01 4.69 6.76
C ALA A 256 0.52 4.33 6.68
N HIS A 257 -0.37 5.27 7.00
CA HIS A 257 -1.82 5.05 6.94
C HIS A 257 -2.29 4.71 5.51
N LEU A 258 -1.79 5.39 4.48
CA LEU A 258 -2.12 5.06 3.09
C LEU A 258 -1.62 3.65 2.71
N ILE A 259 -0.42 3.26 3.17
CA ILE A 259 0.12 1.92 2.95
C ILE A 259 -0.76 0.85 3.63
N GLU A 260 -1.27 1.10 4.83
CA GLU A 260 -2.18 0.22 5.56
C GLU A 260 -3.54 0.08 4.88
N GLN A 261 -4.07 1.18 4.34
CA GLN A 261 -5.27 1.15 3.50
C GLN A 261 -5.06 0.26 2.27
N ALA A 262 -3.91 0.39 1.60
CA ALA A 262 -3.55 -0.46 0.47
C ALA A 262 -3.43 -1.93 0.88
N ALA A 263 -2.77 -2.22 2.01
CA ALA A 263 -2.61 -3.56 2.54
C ALA A 263 -3.94 -4.27 2.84
N THR A 264 -4.95 -3.50 3.23
CA THR A 264 -6.31 -4.02 3.48
C THR A 264 -7.13 -4.11 2.20
N GLY A 265 -7.05 -3.10 1.33
CA GLY A 265 -7.87 -2.98 0.12
C GLY A 265 -7.44 -3.88 -1.04
N ALA A 266 -6.15 -4.19 -1.17
CA ALA A 266 -5.62 -4.94 -2.31
C ALA A 266 -6.20 -6.36 -2.44
N LEU A 267 -6.50 -7.04 -1.34
CA LEU A 267 -7.08 -8.38 -1.36
C LEU A 267 -8.59 -8.39 -1.62
N VAL A 268 -9.29 -7.28 -1.37
CA VAL A 268 -10.70 -7.13 -1.71
C VAL A 268 -10.84 -6.99 -3.22
N ALA A 269 -10.03 -6.15 -3.85
CA ALA A 269 -10.05 -5.90 -5.29
C ALA A 269 -9.73 -7.18 -6.11
N THR A 270 -8.79 -8.02 -5.65
CA THR A 270 -8.47 -9.30 -6.32
C THR A 270 -9.60 -10.33 -6.23
N LYS A 271 -10.40 -10.32 -5.16
CA LYS A 271 -11.56 -11.24 -5.02
C LYS A 271 -12.74 -10.81 -5.89
N GLU A 272 -13.00 -9.51 -6.01
CA GLU A 272 -14.08 -8.99 -6.87
C GLU A 272 -13.76 -9.20 -8.36
N GLY A 273 -12.51 -9.01 -8.77
CA GLY A 273 -12.04 -9.32 -10.12
C GLY A 273 -12.16 -10.80 -10.50
N ALA A 274 -11.85 -11.70 -9.56
CA ALA A 274 -11.98 -13.15 -9.78
C ALA A 274 -13.43 -13.63 -9.83
N THR A 275 -14.34 -12.98 -9.07
CA THR A 275 -15.79 -13.33 -9.08
C THR A 275 -16.47 -12.87 -10.36
N ASN A 276 -16.08 -11.72 -10.89
CA ASN A 276 -16.63 -11.20 -12.14
C ASN A 276 -16.12 -11.97 -13.37
N ALA A 277 -14.85 -12.44 -13.36
CA ALA A 277 -14.28 -13.26 -14.43
C ALA A 277 -14.80 -14.71 -14.46
N ALA A 278 -15.46 -15.18 -13.39
CA ALA A 278 -16.10 -16.49 -13.32
C ALA A 278 -17.60 -16.46 -13.65
N ALA A 279 -18.16 -15.25 -13.89
CA ALA A 279 -19.57 -15.02 -14.19
C ALA A 279 -19.83 -14.72 -15.69
N ASP A 280 -18.77 -14.52 -16.49
CA ASP A 280 -18.78 -14.39 -17.94
C ASP A 280 -18.33 -15.71 -18.61
#